data_63d18c46ce240ccddf3a4263053121df
#
_entry.id   63d18c46ce240ccddf3a4263053121df
#
_cell.length_a   1.000
_cell.length_b   1.000
_cell.length_c   1.000
_cell.angle_alpha   90.00
_cell.angle_beta   90.00
_cell.angle_gamma   90.00
#
_symmetry.space_group_name_H-M   'P 1'
#
loop_
_entity.id
_entity.type
_entity.pdbx_description
1 polymer ?
#
loop_
_entity_poly.entity_id
_entity_poly.type
_entity_poly.pdbx_seq_one_letter_code
_entity_poly.pdbx_strand_id
1 'polypeptide(L)'
;MADDKPIIKATTPNSNKYDTKIDVYTSDPKGPHESIHIAVDSDSKSAHIIDTTNGSTEHTDVKCYLTSACMKYFQENFDDNCYELTVLRWFRDNFVSKEDIEHYYEVAPIIVETINKEKKSDVIYNYIYDNIVDYCVEQIEQGNYDKAYNRYKNSVLTLEEQFAKPYL
;
A
#
# COMPACT_ATOMS: atom_id res chain seq x y z
N MET A 1 -32.26 12.85 -11.86
CA MET A 1 -30.83 13.16 -11.89
C MET A 1 -30.37 12.98 -10.46
N ALA A 2 -29.63 11.94 -10.19
CA ALA A 2 -29.01 11.76 -8.86
C ALA A 2 -28.01 12.89 -8.64
N ASP A 3 -28.08 13.50 -7.45
CA ASP A 3 -27.22 14.59 -7.03
C ASP A 3 -25.81 14.00 -6.86
N ASP A 4 -24.95 14.18 -7.86
CA ASP A 4 -23.56 13.72 -7.90
C ASP A 4 -22.69 14.58 -6.96
N LYS A 5 -23.00 14.54 -5.68
CA LYS A 5 -22.22 15.24 -4.68
C LYS A 5 -21.00 14.39 -4.30
N PRO A 6 -19.81 14.99 -4.23
CA PRO A 6 -18.63 14.25 -3.77
C PRO A 6 -18.85 13.77 -2.32
N ILE A 7 -18.47 12.55 -2.06
CA ILE A 7 -18.48 11.96 -0.71
C ILE A 7 -17.11 12.23 -0.10
N ILE A 8 -17.10 12.93 1.02
CA ILE A 8 -15.85 13.24 1.77
C ILE A 8 -15.86 12.43 3.05
N LYS A 9 -14.82 11.65 3.27
CA LYS A 9 -14.62 10.85 4.47
C LYS A 9 -13.28 11.20 5.11
N ALA A 10 -13.31 11.69 6.34
CA ALA A 10 -12.11 11.88 7.15
C ALA A 10 -11.96 10.72 8.12
N THR A 11 -10.75 10.16 8.19
CA THR A 11 -10.41 9.05 9.10
C THR A 11 -9.05 9.32 9.72
N THR A 12 -8.77 8.70 10.86
CA THR A 12 -7.41 8.65 11.40
C THR A 12 -6.69 7.48 10.72
N PRO A 13 -5.66 7.74 9.91
CA PRO A 13 -4.88 6.66 9.31
C PRO A 13 -4.09 5.95 10.40
N ASN A 14 -3.84 4.67 10.20
CA ASN A 14 -2.90 3.96 11.04
C ASN A 14 -1.48 4.13 10.44
N SER A 15 -0.97 5.33 10.54
CA SER A 15 0.34 5.74 10.07
C SER A 15 1.09 6.43 11.20
N ASN A 16 2.36 6.15 11.32
CA ASN A 16 3.23 6.85 12.28
C ASN A 16 3.56 8.28 11.83
N LYS A 17 3.26 8.63 10.59
CA LYS A 17 3.60 9.91 9.97
C LYS A 17 2.40 10.83 9.79
N TYR A 18 1.24 10.27 9.48
CA TYR A 18 0.04 11.06 9.19
C TYR A 18 -1.00 10.85 10.26
N ASP A 19 -1.57 11.93 10.76
CA ASP A 19 -2.62 11.91 11.80
C ASP A 19 -4.04 11.98 11.23
N THR A 20 -4.19 12.45 10.00
CA THR A 20 -5.49 12.57 9.34
C THR A 20 -5.41 12.14 7.88
N LYS A 21 -6.37 11.31 7.47
CA LYS A 21 -6.62 10.92 6.07
C LYS A 21 -7.97 11.46 5.63
N ILE A 22 -8.00 12.14 4.49
CA ILE A 22 -9.23 12.62 3.87
C ILE A 22 -9.36 11.98 2.50
N ASP A 23 -10.42 11.22 2.31
CA ASP A 23 -10.77 10.61 1.03
C ASP A 23 -11.94 11.38 0.41
N VAL A 24 -11.78 11.78 -0.84
CA VAL A 24 -12.80 12.44 -1.63
C VAL A 24 -13.18 11.52 -2.78
N TYR A 25 -14.41 11.03 -2.78
CA TYR A 25 -14.94 10.15 -3.82
C TYR A 25 -15.91 10.92 -4.72
N THR A 26 -15.83 10.69 -6.02
CA THR A 26 -16.76 11.26 -7.00
C THR A 26 -18.01 10.41 -7.20
N SER A 27 -17.98 9.16 -6.72
CA SER A 27 -19.09 8.21 -6.78
C SER A 27 -19.11 7.30 -5.55
N ASP A 28 -19.98 6.27 -5.54
CA ASP A 28 -20.05 5.29 -4.46
C ASP A 28 -18.66 4.70 -4.14
N PRO A 29 -18.15 4.78 -2.89
CA PRO A 29 -16.86 4.25 -2.50
C PRO A 29 -16.74 2.72 -2.63
N LYS A 30 -17.82 2.01 -2.97
CA LYS A 30 -17.82 0.56 -3.22
C LYS A 30 -17.73 0.19 -4.70
N GLY A 31 -17.74 1.17 -5.61
CA GLY A 31 -17.64 0.97 -7.06
C GLY A 31 -16.33 1.48 -7.65
N PRO A 32 -16.11 1.32 -8.96
CA PRO A 32 -15.05 2.02 -9.66
C PRO A 32 -15.27 3.52 -9.52
N HIS A 33 -14.38 4.23 -8.84
CA HIS A 33 -14.54 5.62 -8.50
C HIS A 33 -13.22 6.36 -8.69
N GLU A 34 -13.37 7.56 -9.19
CA GLU A 34 -12.31 8.55 -9.14
C GLU A 34 -12.21 9.06 -7.71
N SER A 35 -11.03 9.14 -7.15
CA SER A 35 -10.84 9.59 -5.79
C SER A 35 -9.54 10.38 -5.62
N ILE A 36 -9.59 11.33 -4.71
CA ILE A 36 -8.42 12.07 -4.25
C ILE A 36 -8.19 11.65 -2.81
N HIS A 37 -6.96 11.25 -2.49
CA HIS A 37 -6.55 10.92 -1.15
C HIS A 37 -5.60 12.00 -0.63
N ILE A 38 -5.91 12.53 0.55
CA ILE A 38 -5.11 13.57 1.22
C ILE A 38 -4.68 13.00 2.57
N ALA A 39 -3.37 12.89 2.77
CA ALA A 39 -2.81 12.58 4.08
C ALA A 39 -2.22 13.85 4.69
N VAL A 40 -2.56 14.11 5.94
CA VAL A 40 -2.13 15.31 6.69
C VAL A 40 -1.21 14.88 7.82
N ASP A 41 -0.06 15.54 7.89
CA ASP A 41 0.87 15.49 9.01
C ASP A 41 0.80 16.84 9.73
N SER A 42 0.13 16.87 10.88
CA SER A 42 -0.08 18.10 11.63
C SER A 42 1.20 18.60 12.29
N ASP A 43 2.13 17.71 12.60
CA ASP A 43 3.40 18.09 13.25
C ASP A 43 4.30 18.84 12.27
N SER A 44 4.44 18.37 11.04
CA SER A 44 5.19 19.04 9.99
C SER A 44 4.40 20.13 9.27
N LYS A 45 3.10 20.27 9.55
CA LYS A 45 2.16 21.16 8.82
C LYS A 45 2.18 20.92 7.32
N SER A 46 2.32 19.69 6.91
CA SER A 46 2.33 19.25 5.53
C SER A 46 1.11 18.41 5.19
N ALA A 47 0.70 18.44 3.93
CA ALA A 47 -0.32 17.57 3.39
C ALA A 47 0.18 16.98 2.07
N HIS A 48 -0.04 15.68 1.88
CA HIS A 48 0.29 14.96 0.66
C HIS A 48 -1.00 14.59 -0.05
N ILE A 49 -1.09 14.91 -1.34
CA ILE A 49 -2.27 14.69 -2.16
C ILE A 49 -1.92 13.67 -3.22
N ILE A 50 -2.70 12.59 -3.28
CA ILE A 50 -2.64 11.60 -4.36
C ILE A 50 -3.97 11.64 -5.09
N ASP A 51 -3.90 12.02 -6.35
CA ASP A 51 -5.04 12.02 -7.26
C ASP A 51 -5.03 10.70 -8.03
N THR A 52 -6.00 9.85 -7.75
CA THR A 52 -6.16 8.55 -8.43
C THR A 52 -7.14 8.62 -9.60
N THR A 53 -7.62 9.82 -9.97
CA THR A 53 -8.63 10.03 -11.01
C THR A 53 -8.14 9.66 -12.41
N ASN A 54 -6.83 9.68 -12.66
CA ASN A 54 -6.22 9.40 -13.96
C ASN A 54 -5.68 7.97 -14.10
N GLY A 55 -5.76 7.16 -13.04
CA GLY A 55 -5.42 5.74 -13.09
C GLY A 55 -6.68 4.92 -13.36
N SER A 56 -6.65 4.05 -14.37
CA SER A 56 -7.72 3.06 -14.55
C SER A 56 -7.70 2.10 -13.35
N THR A 57 -8.44 2.45 -12.32
CA THR A 57 -8.68 1.55 -11.20
C THR A 57 -9.78 0.56 -11.60
N GLU A 58 -9.45 -0.39 -12.45
CA GLU A 58 -10.12 -1.66 -12.36
C GLU A 58 -9.67 -2.24 -11.01
N HIS A 59 -10.49 -2.08 -9.98
CA HIS A 59 -10.38 -2.85 -8.75
C HIS A 59 -10.67 -4.31 -9.07
N THR A 60 -9.72 -4.97 -9.67
CA THR A 60 -9.61 -6.40 -9.43
C THR A 60 -9.24 -6.54 -7.95
N ASP A 61 -9.87 -7.48 -7.23
CA ASP A 61 -9.56 -7.85 -5.83
C ASP A 61 -8.12 -8.36 -5.65
N VAL A 62 -7.16 -7.64 -6.17
CA VAL A 62 -5.76 -8.03 -6.23
C VAL A 62 -5.09 -7.55 -4.95
N LYS A 63 -5.07 -8.44 -3.99
CA LYS A 63 -4.54 -8.23 -2.64
C LYS A 63 -3.05 -7.89 -2.71
N CYS A 64 -2.64 -6.79 -2.11
CA CYS A 64 -1.23 -6.52 -1.83
C CYS A 64 -0.75 -7.41 -0.67
N TYR A 65 -0.53 -8.72 -0.94
CA TYR A 65 -0.32 -9.75 0.09
C TYR A 65 0.66 -9.35 1.19
N LEU A 66 1.87 -8.97 0.82
CA LEU A 66 2.93 -8.63 1.78
C LEU A 66 2.61 -7.36 2.57
N THR A 67 2.19 -6.31 1.88
CA THR A 67 1.85 -5.03 2.52
C THR A 67 0.59 -5.17 3.37
N SER A 68 -0.45 -5.86 2.89
CA SER A 68 -1.66 -6.11 3.66
C SER A 68 -1.38 -6.99 4.89
N ALA A 69 -0.49 -7.98 4.80
CA ALA A 69 -0.08 -8.79 5.94
C ALA A 69 0.69 -7.96 6.97
N CYS A 70 1.61 -7.09 6.51
CA CYS A 70 2.35 -6.16 7.34
C CYS A 70 1.39 -5.21 8.07
N MET A 71 0.47 -4.58 7.35
CA MET A 71 -0.51 -3.66 7.94
C MET A 71 -1.45 -4.35 8.93
N LYS A 72 -1.91 -5.57 8.63
CA LYS A 72 -2.71 -6.40 9.56
C LYS A 72 -1.98 -6.72 10.85
N TYR A 73 -0.68 -6.90 10.78
CA TYR A 73 0.14 -7.19 11.96
C TYR A 73 0.11 -6.04 12.97
N PHE A 74 0.14 -4.79 12.48
CA PHE A 74 0.16 -3.60 13.34
C PHE A 74 -1.21 -3.10 13.78
N GLN A 75 -2.29 -3.57 13.14
CA GLN A 75 -3.63 -3.00 13.32
C GLN A 75 -4.58 -3.99 13.98
N GLU A 76 -5.12 -3.65 15.15
CA GLU A 76 -6.26 -4.39 15.73
C GLU A 76 -7.50 -4.31 14.83
N ASN A 77 -7.70 -3.17 14.15
CA ASN A 77 -8.78 -2.96 13.17
C ASN A 77 -8.16 -2.62 11.81
N PHE A 78 -7.76 -3.63 11.07
CA PHE A 78 -7.15 -3.46 9.74
C PHE A 78 -8.11 -2.79 8.76
N ASP A 79 -7.68 -1.64 8.20
CA ASP A 79 -8.35 -0.97 7.09
C ASP A 79 -7.60 -1.27 5.79
N ASP A 80 -8.21 -2.06 4.91
CA ASP A 80 -7.66 -2.38 3.58
C ASP A 80 -7.55 -1.15 2.66
N ASN A 81 -8.14 -0.04 3.05
CA ASN A 81 -8.03 1.26 2.37
C ASN A 81 -7.17 2.27 3.14
N CYS A 82 -6.25 1.80 3.98
CA CYS A 82 -5.30 2.70 4.61
C CYS A 82 -4.45 3.42 3.57
N TYR A 83 -3.88 4.55 3.95
CA TYR A 83 -3.14 5.43 3.05
C TYR A 83 -2.02 4.72 2.32
N GLU A 84 -1.20 3.98 3.04
CA GLU A 84 -0.05 3.26 2.50
C GLU A 84 -0.45 2.25 1.42
N LEU A 85 -1.51 1.49 1.67
CA LEU A 85 -2.03 0.52 0.69
C LEU A 85 -2.59 1.22 -0.55
N THR A 86 -3.28 2.34 -0.37
CA THR A 86 -3.81 3.14 -1.49
C THR A 86 -2.69 3.65 -2.38
N VAL A 87 -1.64 4.24 -1.79
CA VAL A 87 -0.47 4.75 -2.51
C VAL A 87 0.24 3.63 -3.27
N LEU A 88 0.52 2.51 -2.60
CA LEU A 88 1.25 1.40 -3.20
C LEU A 88 0.44 0.68 -4.30
N ARG A 89 -0.89 0.59 -4.17
CA ARG A 89 -1.76 0.05 -5.23
C ARG A 89 -1.76 0.95 -6.46
N TRP A 90 -1.94 2.26 -6.25
CA TRP A 90 -1.85 3.22 -7.34
C TRP A 90 -0.49 3.14 -8.05
N PHE A 91 0.60 3.08 -7.29
CA PHE A 91 1.94 2.96 -7.84
C PHE A 91 2.13 1.67 -8.64
N ARG A 92 1.69 0.53 -8.10
CA ARG A 92 1.71 -0.77 -8.80
C ARG A 92 1.01 -0.68 -10.14
N ASP A 93 -0.20 -0.14 -10.17
CA ASP A 93 -1.06 -0.13 -11.35
C ASP A 93 -0.55 0.81 -12.46
N ASN A 94 0.28 1.80 -12.11
CA ASN A 94 0.77 2.80 -13.05
C ASN A 94 2.27 2.64 -13.42
N PHE A 95 3.08 2.00 -12.58
CA PHE A 95 4.54 2.02 -12.74
C PHE A 95 5.22 0.66 -12.67
N VAL A 96 4.53 -0.39 -12.21
CA VAL A 96 5.13 -1.72 -12.09
C VAL A 96 4.82 -2.55 -13.33
N SER A 97 5.81 -3.28 -13.84
CA SER A 97 5.62 -4.14 -15.01
C SER A 97 4.67 -5.31 -14.69
N LYS A 98 3.97 -5.78 -15.70
CA LYS A 98 3.03 -6.90 -15.53
C LYS A 98 3.75 -8.17 -15.07
N GLU A 99 4.94 -8.43 -15.60
CA GLU A 99 5.76 -9.58 -15.22
C GLU A 99 6.15 -9.54 -13.74
N ASP A 100 6.54 -8.37 -13.22
CA ASP A 100 6.89 -8.22 -11.81
C ASP A 100 5.66 -8.32 -10.90
N ILE A 101 4.50 -7.88 -11.37
CA ILE A 101 3.23 -8.06 -10.64
C ILE A 101 2.86 -9.54 -10.57
N GLU A 102 2.93 -10.27 -11.68
CA GLU A 102 2.63 -11.70 -11.74
C GLU A 102 3.58 -12.48 -10.83
N HIS A 103 4.89 -12.24 -10.92
CA HIS A 103 5.88 -12.86 -10.04
C HIS A 103 5.61 -12.58 -8.56
N TYR A 104 5.30 -11.33 -8.22
CA TYR A 104 4.94 -10.96 -6.85
C TYR A 104 3.75 -11.78 -6.32
N TYR A 105 2.71 -11.99 -7.13
CA TYR A 105 1.55 -12.77 -6.69
C TYR A 105 1.82 -14.26 -6.52
N GLU A 106 2.81 -14.78 -7.21
CA GLU A 106 3.25 -16.17 -7.02
C GLU A 106 3.99 -16.35 -5.70
N VAL A 107 4.90 -15.43 -5.34
CA VAL A 107 5.81 -15.61 -4.19
C VAL A 107 5.30 -15.01 -2.89
N ALA A 108 4.56 -13.91 -2.92
CA ALA A 108 4.14 -13.18 -1.72
C ALA A 108 3.27 -14.00 -0.75
N PRO A 109 2.32 -14.85 -1.18
CA PRO A 109 1.58 -15.71 -0.27
C PRO A 109 2.48 -16.67 0.52
N ILE A 110 3.51 -17.24 -0.13
CA ILE A 110 4.46 -18.18 0.48
C ILE A 110 5.32 -17.44 1.51
N ILE A 111 5.81 -16.24 1.14
CA ILE A 111 6.58 -15.37 2.04
C ILE A 111 5.78 -15.07 3.30
N VAL A 112 4.54 -14.61 3.16
CA VAL A 112 3.66 -14.25 4.29
C VAL A 112 3.37 -15.47 5.17
N GLU A 113 3.05 -16.62 4.57
CA GLU A 113 2.79 -17.86 5.33
C GLU A 113 4.02 -18.28 6.13
N THR A 114 5.21 -18.16 5.55
CA THR A 114 6.47 -18.51 6.21
C THR A 114 6.80 -17.54 7.33
N ILE A 115 6.70 -16.22 7.10
CA ILE A 115 6.93 -15.21 8.15
C ILE A 115 5.99 -15.42 9.34
N ASN A 116 4.71 -15.77 9.09
CA ASN A 116 3.75 -16.00 10.16
C ASN A 116 4.09 -17.21 11.06
N LYS A 117 4.92 -18.14 10.57
CA LYS A 117 5.42 -19.28 11.33
C LYS A 117 6.68 -18.97 12.12
N GLU A 118 7.35 -17.85 11.82
CA GLU A 118 8.59 -17.45 12.49
C GLU A 118 8.33 -16.94 13.91
N LYS A 119 9.19 -17.32 14.85
CA LYS A 119 9.12 -16.85 16.26
C LYS A 119 9.35 -15.34 16.41
N LYS A 120 9.96 -14.71 15.41
CA LYS A 120 10.28 -13.28 15.37
C LYS A 120 9.56 -12.57 14.23
N SER A 121 8.35 -12.99 13.93
CA SER A 121 7.53 -12.38 12.89
C SER A 121 7.33 -10.87 13.11
N ASP A 122 7.25 -10.44 14.38
CA ASP A 122 7.21 -9.04 14.79
C ASP A 122 8.41 -8.23 14.28
N VAL A 123 9.62 -8.74 14.45
CA VAL A 123 10.84 -8.08 13.98
C VAL A 123 10.86 -7.98 12.46
N ILE A 124 10.41 -9.05 11.79
CA ILE A 124 10.36 -9.10 10.32
C ILE A 124 9.33 -8.10 9.78
N TYR A 125 8.13 -8.05 10.35
CA TYR A 125 7.10 -7.10 9.91
C TYR A 125 7.48 -5.64 10.22
N ASN A 126 8.11 -5.36 11.36
CA ASN A 126 8.68 -4.02 11.62
C ASN A 126 9.69 -3.62 10.56
N TYR A 127 10.61 -4.53 10.20
CA TYR A 127 11.58 -4.27 9.13
C TYR A 127 10.90 -4.00 7.78
N ILE A 128 9.88 -4.79 7.42
CA ILE A 128 9.12 -4.61 6.16
C ILE A 128 8.43 -3.25 6.16
N TYR A 129 7.80 -2.87 7.27
CA TYR A 129 7.13 -1.58 7.37
C TYR A 129 8.11 -0.43 7.19
N ASP A 130 9.14 -0.35 8.03
CA ASP A 130 10.06 0.79 8.05
C ASP A 130 10.90 0.90 6.78
N ASN A 131 11.37 -0.22 6.23
CA ASN A 131 12.36 -0.21 5.16
C ASN A 131 11.77 -0.43 3.77
N ILE A 132 10.55 -0.92 3.66
CA ILE A 132 9.89 -1.17 2.38
C ILE A 132 8.66 -0.30 2.22
N VAL A 133 7.67 -0.44 3.10
CA VAL A 133 6.38 0.24 2.97
C VAL A 133 6.54 1.74 3.11
N ASP A 134 7.00 2.20 4.27
CA ASP A 134 7.15 3.63 4.59
C ASP A 134 8.13 4.31 3.62
N TYR A 135 9.29 3.68 3.39
CA TYR A 135 10.26 4.19 2.41
C TYR A 135 9.67 4.33 1.01
N CYS A 136 8.95 3.31 0.50
CA CYS A 136 8.37 3.38 -0.85
C CYS A 136 7.29 4.45 -0.94
N VAL A 137 6.42 4.57 0.07
CA VAL A 137 5.42 5.62 0.14
C VAL A 137 6.07 7.00 0.09
N GLU A 138 7.11 7.23 0.90
CA GLU A 138 7.84 8.49 0.90
C GLU A 138 8.46 8.82 -0.48
N GLN A 139 9.08 7.83 -1.14
CA GLN A 139 9.67 8.04 -2.47
C GLN A 139 8.59 8.33 -3.53
N ILE A 140 7.43 7.66 -3.46
CA ILE A 140 6.31 7.90 -4.37
C ILE A 140 5.79 9.34 -4.21
N GLU A 141 5.57 9.78 -2.97
CA GLU A 141 5.14 11.14 -2.65
C GLU A 141 6.09 12.22 -3.17
N GLN A 142 7.38 11.93 -3.18
CA GLN A 142 8.41 12.81 -3.72
C GLN A 142 8.56 12.73 -5.25
N GLY A 143 7.80 11.86 -5.94
CA GLY A 143 7.91 11.61 -7.37
C GLY A 143 9.15 10.79 -7.77
N ASN A 144 9.84 10.17 -6.83
CA ASN A 144 11.02 9.33 -7.06
C ASN A 144 10.61 7.88 -7.39
N TYR A 145 9.81 7.68 -8.44
CA TYR A 145 9.20 6.39 -8.78
C TYR A 145 10.23 5.29 -9.04
N ASP A 146 11.35 5.58 -9.69
CA ASP A 146 12.42 4.60 -9.92
C ASP A 146 13.03 4.08 -8.61
N LYS A 147 13.17 4.95 -7.60
CA LYS A 147 13.68 4.55 -6.28
C LYS A 147 12.68 3.66 -5.55
N ALA A 148 11.40 4.01 -5.59
CA ALA A 148 10.34 3.20 -5.01
C ALA A 148 10.28 1.83 -5.68
N TYR A 149 10.27 1.78 -7.00
CA TYR A 149 10.24 0.54 -7.77
C TYR A 149 11.43 -0.38 -7.46
N ASN A 150 12.65 0.16 -7.54
CA ASN A 150 13.86 -0.63 -7.27
C ASN A 150 13.90 -1.13 -5.83
N ARG A 151 13.51 -0.30 -4.84
CA ARG A 151 13.45 -0.72 -3.45
C ARG A 151 12.48 -1.86 -3.27
N TYR A 152 11.23 -1.72 -3.76
CA TYR A 152 10.19 -2.72 -3.59
C TYR A 152 10.56 -4.04 -4.25
N LYS A 153 10.99 -4.00 -5.53
CA LYS A 153 11.42 -5.17 -6.30
C LYS A 153 12.57 -5.93 -5.61
N ASN A 154 13.64 -5.23 -5.25
CA ASN A 154 14.79 -5.86 -4.60
C ASN A 154 14.43 -6.44 -3.23
N SER A 155 13.52 -5.80 -2.50
CA SER A 155 13.06 -6.30 -1.22
C SER A 155 12.23 -7.57 -1.37
N VAL A 156 11.33 -7.63 -2.36
CA VAL A 156 10.56 -8.85 -2.66
C VAL A 156 11.48 -10.00 -3.03
N LEU A 157 12.47 -9.77 -3.90
CA LEU A 157 13.46 -10.79 -4.27
C LEU A 157 14.27 -11.27 -3.06
N THR A 158 14.66 -10.37 -2.15
CA THR A 158 15.37 -10.74 -0.92
C THR A 158 14.51 -11.59 0.00
N LEU A 159 13.23 -11.21 0.19
CA LEU A 159 12.28 -11.96 1.00
C LEU A 159 11.96 -13.33 0.37
N GLU A 160 11.86 -13.40 -0.95
CA GLU A 160 11.71 -14.67 -1.68
C GLU A 160 12.88 -15.62 -1.39
N GLU A 161 14.13 -15.14 -1.50
CA GLU A 161 15.32 -15.95 -1.19
C GLU A 161 15.29 -16.50 0.25
N GLN A 162 14.83 -15.70 1.19
CA GLN A 162 14.84 -16.05 2.61
C GLN A 162 13.66 -16.93 3.03
N PHE A 163 12.47 -16.67 2.49
CA PHE A 163 11.23 -17.22 3.01
C PHE A 163 10.42 -18.05 2.02
N ALA A 164 10.65 -17.94 0.71
CA ALA A 164 9.92 -18.72 -0.28
C ALA A 164 10.79 -19.85 -0.87
N LYS A 165 11.99 -19.58 -1.33
CA LYS A 165 12.85 -20.59 -2.00
C LYS A 165 13.14 -21.85 -1.21
N PRO A 166 13.28 -21.85 0.13
CA PRO A 166 13.42 -23.09 0.88
C PRO A 166 12.22 -24.04 0.78
N TYR A 167 11.09 -23.57 0.25
CA TYR A 167 9.81 -24.29 0.16
C TYR A 167 9.32 -24.49 -1.29
N LEU A 168 10.02 -23.95 -2.28
CA LEU A 168 9.81 -24.17 -3.71
C LEU A 168 10.68 -25.32 -4.21
#